data_3e162fcb4e832918920ff3993a83bc95
#
_entry.id   3e162fcb4e832918920ff3993a83bc95
#
_cell.length_a   1.000
_cell.length_b   1.000
_cell.length_c   1.000
_cell.angle_alpha   90.00
_cell.angle_beta   90.00
_cell.angle_gamma   90.00
#
_symmetry.space_group_name_H-M   'P 1'
#
loop_
_entity.id
_entity.type
_entity.pdbx_description
1 polymer ?
#
loop_
_entity_poly.entity_id
_entity_poly.type
_entity_poly.pdbx_seq_one_letter_code
_entity_poly.pdbx_strand_id
1 'polypeptide(L)'
;MPDVFCGNTDKCQMCPKSVENAVFHVFHKQGFHIPVIRSEFNFMLFILKGEILVNSEEYAGTTVKTGEFILQPITAKIEILAMIDTECIYYRFNQPELFCDKRYHHIMNDIPGPLINTPLKIVPALEYFLICTNTYLSEPKICRELLSLKRKELAFILGHYYTDYELASLIHPLSQYTTSFQYFVIQNYKKVKTVEEFAQLGGY
;
A
#
# COMPACT_ATOMS: atom_id res chain seq x y z
N MET A 1 11.43 -6.53 14.14
CA MET A 1 10.68 -7.49 13.31
C MET A 1 11.69 -8.43 12.69
N PRO A 2 11.53 -9.77 12.75
CA PRO A 2 12.45 -10.65 12.08
C PRO A 2 12.35 -10.44 10.56
N ASP A 3 13.50 -10.43 9.88
CA ASP A 3 13.57 -10.40 8.42
C ASP A 3 12.86 -11.64 7.85
N VAL A 4 11.66 -11.45 7.36
CA VAL A 4 10.80 -12.51 6.77
C VAL A 4 11.29 -12.89 5.36
N PHE A 5 12.55 -12.63 5.02
CA PHE A 5 13.08 -12.87 3.69
C PHE A 5 14.07 -14.02 3.66
N CYS A 6 14.12 -14.71 2.53
CA CYS A 6 15.02 -15.83 2.24
C CYS A 6 16.27 -15.83 3.11
N GLY A 7 16.41 -16.80 4.01
CA GLY A 7 17.51 -16.87 4.98
C GLY A 7 18.91 -17.10 4.37
N ASN A 8 19.07 -16.90 3.06
CA ASN A 8 20.35 -16.95 2.36
C ASN A 8 20.30 -16.07 1.12
N THR A 9 20.18 -14.75 1.35
CA THR A 9 20.07 -13.72 0.31
C THR A 9 21.28 -13.68 -0.63
N ASP A 10 22.45 -14.16 -0.19
CA ASP A 10 23.67 -14.11 -0.98
C ASP A 10 23.73 -15.17 -2.08
N LYS A 11 22.88 -16.19 -2.04
CA LYS A 11 22.86 -17.29 -3.02
C LYS A 11 21.63 -17.33 -3.92
N CYS A 12 20.59 -16.55 -3.64
CA CYS A 12 19.41 -16.51 -4.48
C CYS A 12 19.57 -15.49 -5.59
N GLN A 13 19.86 -15.95 -6.81
CA GLN A 13 19.99 -15.10 -8.00
C GLN A 13 18.64 -14.49 -8.44
N MET A 14 17.51 -15.02 -7.96
CA MET A 14 16.16 -14.61 -8.34
C MET A 14 15.56 -13.56 -7.38
N CYS A 15 16.23 -13.23 -6.29
CA CYS A 15 15.74 -12.27 -5.32
C CYS A 15 16.38 -10.89 -5.56
N PRO A 16 15.65 -9.89 -6.04
CA PRO A 16 16.17 -8.52 -6.14
C PRO A 16 16.59 -7.99 -4.76
N LYS A 17 17.68 -7.26 -4.73
CA LYS A 17 18.29 -6.75 -3.47
C LYS A 17 17.50 -5.62 -2.79
N SER A 18 16.43 -5.08 -3.42
CA SER A 18 15.62 -4.00 -2.87
C SER A 18 14.37 -4.51 -2.16
N VAL A 19 14.14 -4.01 -0.95
CA VAL A 19 12.97 -4.34 -0.09
C VAL A 19 11.81 -3.36 -0.40
N GLU A 20 11.45 -3.18 -1.66
CA GLU A 20 10.50 -2.12 -2.04
C GLU A 20 9.03 -2.46 -1.75
N ASN A 21 8.70 -3.74 -1.64
CA ASN A 21 7.33 -4.17 -1.40
C ASN A 21 7.29 -5.16 -0.24
N ALA A 22 6.67 -4.79 0.86
CA ALA A 22 6.53 -5.65 2.02
C ALA A 22 5.06 -5.84 2.39
N VAL A 23 4.68 -7.08 2.66
CA VAL A 23 3.37 -7.45 3.17
C VAL A 23 3.54 -7.83 4.64
N PHE A 24 2.70 -7.30 5.51
CA PHE A 24 2.77 -7.54 6.95
C PHE A 24 1.41 -7.96 7.47
N HIS A 25 1.35 -9.08 8.13
CA HIS A 25 0.22 -9.48 8.94
C HIS A 25 0.45 -8.95 10.37
N VAL A 26 -0.50 -8.19 10.89
CA VAL A 26 -0.36 -7.48 12.16
C VAL A 26 -1.62 -7.65 13.00
N PHE A 27 -1.42 -7.77 14.30
CA PHE A 27 -2.47 -7.78 15.27
C PHE A 27 -2.34 -6.55 16.20
N HIS A 28 -3.36 -5.72 16.23
CA HIS A 28 -3.46 -4.56 17.09
C HIS A 28 -4.45 -4.82 18.22
N LYS A 29 -4.02 -4.64 19.46
CA LYS A 29 -4.91 -4.68 20.61
C LYS A 29 -5.82 -3.46 20.64
N GLN A 30 -7.02 -3.60 21.19
CA GLN A 30 -7.92 -2.47 21.47
C GLN A 30 -7.14 -1.34 22.17
N GLY A 31 -7.35 -0.11 21.68
CA GLY A 31 -6.66 1.09 22.17
C GLY A 31 -5.25 1.28 21.62
N PHE A 32 -4.74 0.36 20.77
CA PHE A 32 -3.46 0.59 20.09
C PHE A 32 -3.59 1.83 19.19
N HIS A 33 -2.67 2.77 19.38
CA HIS A 33 -2.70 4.05 18.72
C HIS A 33 -1.38 4.32 17.99
N ILE A 34 -1.48 4.57 16.70
CA ILE A 34 -0.42 5.17 15.89
C ILE A 34 -0.72 6.66 15.86
N PRO A 35 0.09 7.52 16.51
CA PRO A 35 -0.13 8.96 16.48
C PRO A 35 0.07 9.50 15.06
N VAL A 36 -0.34 10.73 14.81
CA VAL A 36 -0.19 11.36 13.50
C VAL A 36 1.25 11.26 13.01
N ILE A 37 1.45 10.46 12.00
CA ILE A 37 2.75 10.27 11.32
C ILE A 37 2.60 10.51 9.81
N ARG A 38 3.70 10.81 9.13
CA ARG A 38 3.75 10.78 7.67
C ARG A 38 4.13 9.38 7.22
N SER A 39 3.36 8.83 6.30
CA SER A 39 3.71 7.54 5.71
C SER A 39 4.95 7.66 4.83
N GLU A 40 5.91 6.74 5.01
CA GLU A 40 7.10 6.62 4.14
C GLU A 40 6.82 5.77 2.89
N PHE A 41 5.66 5.13 2.82
CA PHE A 41 5.26 4.21 1.75
C PHE A 41 3.79 4.40 1.40
N ASN A 42 3.44 4.12 0.16
CA ASN A 42 2.06 3.81 -0.14
C ASN A 42 1.70 2.48 0.51
N PHE A 43 0.51 2.34 1.05
CA PHE A 43 0.05 1.06 1.54
C PHE A 43 -1.46 0.87 1.38
N MET A 44 -1.85 -0.37 1.20
CA MET A 44 -3.22 -0.80 1.42
C MET A 44 -3.32 -1.45 2.79
N LEU A 45 -4.40 -1.16 3.49
CA LEU A 45 -4.72 -1.71 4.79
C LEU A 45 -6.01 -2.49 4.70
N PHE A 46 -5.92 -3.81 4.84
CA PHE A 46 -7.05 -4.74 4.80
C PHE A 46 -7.40 -5.17 6.22
N ILE A 47 -8.66 -4.99 6.63
CA ILE A 47 -9.14 -5.43 7.94
C ILE A 47 -9.74 -6.82 7.82
N LEU A 48 -9.02 -7.82 8.32
CA LEU A 48 -9.49 -9.22 8.34
C LEU A 48 -10.49 -9.45 9.47
N LYS A 49 -10.24 -8.81 10.63
CA LYS A 49 -11.11 -8.88 11.80
C LYS A 49 -10.94 -7.61 12.63
N GLY A 50 -12.02 -7.12 13.20
CA GLY A 50 -11.98 -5.96 14.08
C GLY A 50 -12.40 -4.67 13.40
N GLU A 51 -11.94 -3.55 13.95
CA GLU A 51 -12.34 -2.21 13.53
C GLU A 51 -11.25 -1.21 13.92
N ILE A 52 -10.91 -0.32 12.99
CA ILE A 52 -10.00 0.80 13.22
C ILE A 52 -10.66 2.13 12.86
N LEU A 53 -10.32 3.17 13.60
CA LEU A 53 -10.57 4.55 13.22
C LEU A 53 -9.33 5.09 12.52
N VAL A 54 -9.51 5.62 11.32
CA VAL A 54 -8.47 6.28 10.52
C VAL A 54 -8.78 7.75 10.42
N ASN A 55 -7.77 8.57 10.64
CA ASN A 55 -7.85 10.01 10.46
C ASN A 55 -6.69 10.46 9.57
N SER A 56 -7.02 10.82 8.34
CA SER A 56 -6.09 11.34 7.32
C SER A 56 -6.80 12.38 6.46
N GLU A 57 -6.08 13.01 5.54
CA GLU A 57 -6.68 13.94 4.58
C GLU A 57 -7.69 13.22 3.67
N GLU A 58 -7.44 11.94 3.34
CA GLU A 58 -8.30 11.11 2.50
C GLU A 58 -9.45 10.46 3.26
N TYR A 59 -9.24 10.16 4.55
CA TYR A 59 -10.18 9.41 5.39
C TYR A 59 -10.38 10.11 6.73
N ALA A 60 -10.99 11.30 6.70
CA ALA A 60 -11.20 12.09 7.91
C ALA A 60 -12.20 11.42 8.86
N GLY A 61 -11.70 10.91 10.00
CA GLY A 61 -12.53 10.27 11.01
C GLY A 61 -13.29 9.04 10.51
N THR A 62 -12.70 8.30 9.55
CA THR A 62 -13.35 7.16 8.90
C THR A 62 -13.09 5.88 9.67
N THR A 63 -14.14 5.12 9.95
CA THR A 63 -14.05 3.78 10.52
C THR A 63 -13.92 2.75 9.40
N VAL A 64 -12.89 1.90 9.49
CA VAL A 64 -12.66 0.76 8.58
C VAL A 64 -12.89 -0.53 9.36
N LYS A 65 -13.79 -1.38 8.85
CA LYS A 65 -14.29 -2.57 9.55
C LYS A 65 -13.83 -3.87 8.91
N THR A 66 -14.08 -4.97 9.60
CA THR A 66 -13.90 -6.32 9.04
C THR A 66 -14.47 -6.42 7.63
N GLY A 67 -13.67 -6.93 6.69
CA GLY A 67 -14.04 -7.09 5.29
C GLY A 67 -13.96 -5.79 4.49
N GLU A 68 -13.26 -4.78 4.98
CA GLU A 68 -13.01 -3.52 4.28
C GLU A 68 -11.51 -3.24 4.15
N PHE A 69 -11.17 -2.39 3.19
CA PHE A 69 -9.81 -1.92 3.02
C PHE A 69 -9.76 -0.47 2.50
N ILE A 70 -8.62 0.16 2.74
CA ILE A 70 -8.29 1.50 2.27
C ILE A 70 -6.92 1.52 1.62
N LEU A 71 -6.63 2.58 0.87
CA LEU A 71 -5.31 2.89 0.35
C LEU A 71 -4.85 4.24 0.91
N GLN A 72 -3.66 4.25 1.51
CA GLN A 72 -3.03 5.44 2.04
C GLN A 72 -1.78 5.79 1.22
N PRO A 73 -1.69 7.00 0.65
CA PRO A 73 -0.54 7.41 -0.13
C PRO A 73 0.68 7.73 0.73
N ILE A 74 1.85 7.63 0.11
CA ILE A 74 3.12 8.10 0.67
C ILE A 74 3.03 9.60 1.00
N THR A 75 3.71 10.03 2.04
CA THR A 75 3.76 11.42 2.56
C THR A 75 2.46 11.93 3.18
N ALA A 76 1.33 11.30 2.95
CA ALA A 76 0.10 11.67 3.62
C ALA A 76 0.21 11.48 5.14
N LYS A 77 -0.39 12.40 5.89
CA LYS A 77 -0.52 12.24 7.34
C LYS A 77 -1.59 11.23 7.64
N ILE A 78 -1.30 10.32 8.55
CA ILE A 78 -2.27 9.33 9.02
C ILE A 78 -2.16 9.12 10.52
N GLU A 79 -3.31 8.97 11.16
CA GLU A 79 -3.49 8.51 12.52
C GLU A 79 -4.38 7.27 12.51
N ILE A 80 -4.04 6.26 13.29
CA ILE A 80 -4.79 5.00 13.37
C ILE A 80 -5.05 4.65 14.83
N LEU A 81 -6.30 4.36 15.16
CA LEU A 81 -6.71 3.88 16.47
C LEU A 81 -7.48 2.56 16.33
N ALA A 82 -7.01 1.49 16.95
CA ALA A 82 -7.75 0.23 17.03
C ALA A 82 -8.90 0.36 18.02
N MET A 83 -10.13 0.33 17.52
CA MET A 83 -11.35 0.48 18.32
C MET A 83 -11.64 -0.78 19.14
N ILE A 84 -11.29 -1.93 18.59
CA ILE A 84 -11.33 -3.25 19.22
C ILE A 84 -10.09 -4.03 18.80
N ASP A 85 -9.89 -5.23 19.35
CA ASP A 85 -8.82 -6.13 18.90
C ASP A 85 -8.95 -6.38 17.39
N THR A 86 -7.92 -6.01 16.63
CA THR A 86 -7.97 -5.94 15.17
C THR A 86 -6.84 -6.72 14.54
N GLU A 87 -7.19 -7.58 13.58
CA GLU A 87 -6.28 -8.33 12.72
C GLU A 87 -6.31 -7.73 11.31
N CYS A 88 -5.14 -7.36 10.79
CA CYS A 88 -5.04 -6.69 9.52
C CYS A 88 -3.80 -7.09 8.72
N ILE A 89 -3.86 -6.86 7.41
CA ILE A 89 -2.72 -6.97 6.49
C ILE A 89 -2.40 -5.58 5.96
N TYR A 90 -1.14 -5.17 6.13
CA TYR A 90 -0.55 -4.02 5.46
C TYR A 90 0.17 -4.50 4.21
N TYR A 91 -0.20 -3.95 3.07
CA TYR A 91 0.47 -4.18 1.80
C TYR A 91 1.16 -2.89 1.37
N ARG A 92 2.48 -2.80 1.58
CA ARG A 92 3.29 -1.63 1.24
C ARG A 92 3.80 -1.72 -0.19
N PHE A 93 3.83 -0.58 -0.87
CA PHE A 93 4.41 -0.46 -2.21
C PHE A 93 4.94 0.97 -2.44
N ASN A 94 6.00 1.10 -3.22
CA ASN A 94 6.65 2.39 -3.45
C ASN A 94 6.15 3.10 -4.72
N GLN A 95 5.57 2.35 -5.66
CA GLN A 95 5.14 2.90 -6.95
C GLN A 95 3.64 2.69 -7.15
N PRO A 96 2.96 3.63 -7.83
CA PRO A 96 1.53 3.50 -8.11
C PRO A 96 1.21 2.42 -9.18
N GLU A 97 2.14 1.51 -9.48
CA GLU A 97 2.00 0.44 -10.47
C GLU A 97 1.08 -0.69 -10.00
N LEU A 98 -0.13 -0.34 -9.57
CA LEU A 98 -1.18 -1.35 -9.28
C LEU A 98 -1.88 -1.82 -10.54
N PHE A 99 -1.73 -1.10 -11.65
CA PHE A 99 -2.38 -1.40 -12.93
C PHE A 99 -1.38 -1.20 -14.08
N CYS A 100 -1.68 -1.79 -15.25
CA CYS A 100 -0.94 -1.44 -16.45
C CYS A 100 -1.17 0.04 -16.82
N ASP A 101 -0.17 0.68 -17.42
CA ASP A 101 -0.17 2.11 -17.73
C ASP A 101 -1.46 2.58 -18.41
N LYS A 102 -1.93 1.85 -19.42
CA LYS A 102 -3.14 2.19 -20.16
C LYS A 102 -4.38 2.25 -19.26
N ARG A 103 -4.56 1.26 -18.37
CA ARG A 103 -5.71 1.24 -17.45
C ARG A 103 -5.56 2.29 -16.37
N TYR A 104 -4.35 2.49 -15.85
CA TYR A 104 -4.07 3.55 -14.87
C TYR A 104 -4.44 4.92 -15.45
N HIS A 105 -4.00 5.24 -16.67
CA HIS A 105 -4.36 6.49 -17.33
C HIS A 105 -5.86 6.65 -17.53
N HIS A 106 -6.56 5.60 -17.96
CA HIS A 106 -8.00 5.63 -18.09
C HIS A 106 -8.70 5.92 -16.75
N ILE A 107 -8.37 5.19 -15.70
CA ILE A 107 -8.97 5.38 -14.37
C ILE A 107 -8.71 6.79 -13.85
N MET A 108 -7.51 7.34 -14.07
CA MET A 108 -7.14 8.64 -13.51
C MET A 108 -7.68 9.85 -14.29
N ASN A 109 -7.90 9.74 -15.58
CA ASN A 109 -8.22 10.89 -16.42
C ASN A 109 -9.65 10.87 -16.99
N ASP A 110 -10.25 9.70 -17.15
CA ASP A 110 -11.49 9.57 -17.91
C ASP A 110 -12.72 9.34 -17.01
N ILE A 111 -12.55 9.16 -15.70
CA ILE A 111 -13.66 8.94 -14.77
C ILE A 111 -14.24 10.29 -14.32
N PRO A 112 -15.48 10.61 -14.70
CA PRO A 112 -16.09 11.89 -14.37
C PRO A 112 -16.63 11.94 -12.94
N GLY A 113 -16.66 13.12 -12.36
CA GLY A 113 -17.33 13.43 -11.09
C GLY A 113 -16.41 13.55 -9.90
N PRO A 114 -16.96 13.94 -8.75
CA PRO A 114 -16.19 14.03 -7.52
C PRO A 114 -15.85 12.63 -7.02
N LEU A 115 -14.55 12.37 -6.80
CA LEU A 115 -14.07 11.12 -6.23
C LEU A 115 -14.15 11.21 -4.70
N ILE A 116 -14.83 10.27 -4.07
CA ILE A 116 -14.98 10.21 -2.61
C ILE A 116 -14.25 8.98 -2.10
N ASN A 117 -13.24 9.20 -1.28
CA ASN A 117 -12.48 8.12 -0.68
C ASN A 117 -13.29 7.47 0.44
N THR A 118 -13.76 6.27 0.19
CA THR A 118 -14.45 5.43 1.18
C THR A 118 -13.78 4.07 1.25
N PRO A 119 -13.82 3.39 2.41
CA PRO A 119 -13.36 2.01 2.50
C PRO A 119 -14.12 1.13 1.49
N LEU A 120 -13.37 0.34 0.74
CA LEU A 120 -13.93 -0.63 -0.20
C LEU A 120 -14.14 -1.98 0.46
N LYS A 121 -15.14 -2.72 0.01
CA LYS A 121 -15.41 -4.07 0.49
C LYS A 121 -14.42 -5.07 -0.09
N ILE A 122 -13.95 -5.99 0.75
CA ILE A 122 -13.14 -7.13 0.32
C ILE A 122 -14.08 -8.13 -0.39
N VAL A 123 -13.92 -8.26 -1.71
CA VAL A 123 -14.67 -9.27 -2.49
C VAL A 123 -14.10 -10.67 -2.25
N PRO A 124 -14.86 -11.77 -2.51
CA PRO A 124 -14.38 -13.13 -2.22
C PRO A 124 -13.03 -13.47 -2.85
N ALA A 125 -12.77 -13.04 -4.08
CA ALA A 125 -11.48 -13.27 -4.73
C ALA A 125 -10.32 -12.60 -3.98
N LEU A 126 -10.53 -11.38 -3.48
CA LEU A 126 -9.56 -10.66 -2.67
C LEU A 126 -9.39 -11.32 -1.29
N GLU A 127 -10.45 -11.83 -0.69
CA GLU A 127 -10.39 -12.56 0.56
C GLU A 127 -9.53 -13.83 0.44
N TYR A 128 -9.73 -14.64 -0.59
CA TYR A 128 -8.88 -15.81 -0.86
C TYR A 128 -7.42 -15.42 -1.11
N PHE A 129 -7.19 -14.34 -1.85
CA PHE A 129 -5.85 -13.79 -2.04
C PHE A 129 -5.19 -13.45 -0.70
N LEU A 130 -5.89 -12.78 0.20
CA LEU A 130 -5.39 -12.38 1.52
C LEU A 130 -5.11 -13.59 2.41
N ILE A 131 -5.98 -14.61 2.42
CA ILE A 131 -5.79 -15.86 3.15
C ILE A 131 -4.53 -16.58 2.65
N CYS A 132 -4.39 -16.77 1.34
CA CYS A 132 -3.20 -17.37 0.75
C CYS A 132 -1.92 -16.57 1.07
N THR A 133 -2.00 -15.24 0.95
CA THR A 133 -0.86 -14.36 1.26
C THR A 133 -0.47 -14.49 2.72
N ASN A 134 -1.43 -14.49 3.64
CA ASN A 134 -1.18 -14.67 5.07
C ASN A 134 -0.54 -16.03 5.38
N THR A 135 -0.98 -17.10 4.72
CA THR A 135 -0.36 -18.43 4.84
C THR A 135 1.12 -18.38 4.45
N TYR A 136 1.45 -17.74 3.33
CA TYR A 136 2.86 -17.58 2.92
C TYR A 136 3.67 -16.74 3.89
N LEU A 137 3.09 -15.67 4.46
CA LEU A 137 3.75 -14.82 5.44
C LEU A 137 4.07 -15.56 6.75
N SER A 138 3.35 -16.63 7.05
CA SER A 138 3.59 -17.47 8.23
C SER A 138 4.75 -18.46 8.04
N GLU A 139 5.20 -18.68 6.79
CA GLU A 139 6.32 -19.55 6.48
C GLU A 139 7.66 -18.86 6.81
N PRO A 140 8.65 -19.60 7.35
CA PRO A 140 9.92 -19.02 7.75
C PRO A 140 10.80 -18.56 6.58
N LYS A 141 10.45 -18.93 5.35
CA LYS A 141 11.20 -18.59 4.13
C LYS A 141 10.27 -18.17 3.02
N ILE A 142 10.10 -16.86 2.85
CA ILE A 142 9.34 -16.32 1.73
C ILE A 142 10.29 -15.84 0.63
N CYS A 143 10.07 -16.34 -0.59
CA CYS A 143 10.75 -15.84 -1.77
C CYS A 143 10.21 -14.45 -2.18
N ARG A 144 11.10 -13.49 -2.45
CA ARG A 144 10.71 -12.14 -2.92
C ARG A 144 9.97 -12.18 -4.26
N GLU A 145 10.32 -13.13 -5.13
CA GLU A 145 9.62 -13.31 -6.40
C GLU A 145 8.16 -13.69 -6.18
N LEU A 146 7.85 -14.49 -5.16
CA LEU A 146 6.47 -14.78 -4.79
C LEU A 146 5.70 -13.51 -4.43
N LEU A 147 6.31 -12.59 -3.70
CA LEU A 147 5.67 -11.30 -3.37
C LEU A 147 5.45 -10.44 -4.61
N SER A 148 6.36 -10.48 -5.58
CA SER A 148 6.19 -9.80 -6.87
C SER A 148 5.01 -10.39 -7.67
N LEU A 149 4.89 -11.72 -7.70
CA LEU A 149 3.75 -12.41 -8.33
C LEU A 149 2.44 -12.08 -7.62
N LYS A 150 2.45 -12.05 -6.28
CA LYS A 150 1.27 -11.66 -5.48
C LYS A 150 0.83 -10.22 -5.74
N ARG A 151 1.76 -9.30 -6.01
CA ARG A 151 1.39 -7.94 -6.42
C ARG A 151 0.64 -7.92 -7.77
N LYS A 152 1.11 -8.69 -8.75
CA LYS A 152 0.43 -8.80 -10.05
C LYS A 152 -0.96 -9.43 -9.91
N GLU A 153 -1.08 -10.44 -9.05
CA GLU A 153 -2.36 -11.06 -8.72
C GLU A 153 -3.32 -10.07 -8.07
N LEU A 154 -2.85 -9.29 -7.08
CA LEU A 154 -3.63 -8.22 -6.46
C LEU A 154 -4.12 -7.21 -7.48
N ALA A 155 -3.22 -6.72 -8.35
CA ALA A 155 -3.56 -5.78 -9.40
C ALA A 155 -4.64 -6.32 -10.35
N PHE A 156 -4.55 -7.61 -10.71
CA PHE A 156 -5.56 -8.28 -11.53
C PHE A 156 -6.91 -8.38 -10.81
N ILE A 157 -6.91 -8.78 -9.54
CA ILE A 157 -8.13 -8.89 -8.73
C ILE A 157 -8.82 -7.52 -8.63
N LEU A 158 -8.06 -6.48 -8.25
CA LEU A 158 -8.60 -5.13 -8.16
C LEU A 158 -9.20 -4.69 -9.50
N GLY A 159 -8.42 -4.88 -10.58
CA GLY A 159 -8.85 -4.49 -11.92
C GLY A 159 -10.04 -5.27 -12.48
N HIS A 160 -10.35 -6.45 -11.96
CA HIS A 160 -11.44 -7.29 -12.47
C HIS A 160 -12.74 -7.15 -11.65
N TYR A 161 -12.63 -7.00 -10.34
CA TYR A 161 -13.78 -7.10 -9.44
C TYR A 161 -14.31 -5.74 -8.96
N TYR A 162 -13.54 -4.67 -9.12
CA TYR A 162 -13.99 -3.33 -8.75
C TYR A 162 -14.27 -2.48 -9.99
N THR A 163 -15.27 -1.62 -9.89
CA THR A 163 -15.62 -0.67 -10.95
C THR A 163 -14.52 0.36 -11.14
N ASP A 164 -14.47 0.97 -12.31
CA ASP A 164 -13.48 2.03 -12.59
C ASP A 164 -13.66 3.23 -11.65
N TYR A 165 -14.90 3.53 -11.22
CA TYR A 165 -15.16 4.58 -10.23
C TYR A 165 -14.61 4.24 -8.84
N GLU A 166 -14.81 3.01 -8.34
CA GLU A 166 -14.23 2.56 -7.07
C GLU A 166 -12.71 2.59 -7.11
N LEU A 167 -12.12 2.14 -8.22
CA LEU A 167 -10.69 2.19 -8.41
C LEU A 167 -10.16 3.62 -8.51
N ALA A 168 -10.86 4.50 -9.24
CA ALA A 168 -10.50 5.91 -9.32
C ALA A 168 -10.53 6.55 -7.93
N SER A 169 -11.58 6.32 -7.16
CA SER A 169 -11.70 6.84 -5.78
C SER A 169 -10.58 6.30 -4.87
N LEU A 170 -10.21 5.02 -5.02
CA LEU A 170 -9.16 4.38 -4.23
C LEU A 170 -7.77 4.94 -4.54
N ILE A 171 -7.43 5.11 -5.84
CA ILE A 171 -6.07 5.44 -6.28
C ILE A 171 -5.85 6.92 -6.57
N HIS A 172 -6.90 7.74 -6.69
CA HIS A 172 -6.78 9.18 -6.94
C HIS A 172 -5.83 9.88 -5.96
N PRO A 173 -5.84 9.58 -4.65
CA PRO A 173 -4.88 10.17 -3.72
C PRO A 173 -3.42 9.96 -4.11
N LEU A 174 -3.08 8.85 -4.76
CA LEU A 174 -1.71 8.57 -5.18
C LEU A 174 -1.17 9.65 -6.13
N SER A 175 -1.99 10.17 -7.05
CA SER A 175 -1.57 11.17 -8.02
C SER A 175 -1.18 12.50 -7.37
N GLN A 176 -1.89 12.89 -6.32
CA GLN A 176 -1.63 14.14 -5.60
C GLN A 176 -0.27 14.13 -4.91
N TYR A 177 0.17 12.97 -4.43
CA TYR A 177 1.41 12.82 -3.68
C TYR A 177 2.60 12.43 -4.56
N THR A 178 2.39 11.72 -5.68
CA THR A 178 3.47 11.34 -6.61
C THR A 178 4.07 12.52 -7.36
N THR A 179 3.30 13.59 -7.57
CA THR A 179 3.77 14.85 -8.18
C THR A 179 4.41 15.80 -7.18
N SER A 180 4.35 15.50 -5.89
CA SER A 180 4.88 16.38 -4.85
C SER A 180 6.40 16.36 -4.80
N PHE A 181 7.00 17.51 -4.47
CA PHE A 181 8.45 17.61 -4.20
C PHE A 181 8.89 16.64 -3.11
N GLN A 182 8.04 16.39 -2.11
CA GLN A 182 8.31 15.43 -1.04
C GLN A 182 8.46 14.00 -1.57
N TYR A 183 7.62 13.59 -2.51
CA TYR A 183 7.75 12.30 -3.18
C TYR A 183 9.06 12.20 -3.96
N PHE A 184 9.41 13.23 -4.74
CA PHE A 184 10.68 13.30 -5.43
C PHE A 184 11.88 13.18 -4.46
N VAL A 185 11.83 13.87 -3.33
CA VAL A 185 12.87 13.78 -2.28
C VAL A 185 12.98 12.34 -1.77
N ILE A 186 11.89 11.73 -1.33
CA ILE A 186 11.89 10.38 -0.75
C ILE A 186 12.42 9.33 -1.74
N GLN A 187 12.10 9.46 -3.02
CA GLN A 187 12.55 8.52 -4.06
C GLN A 187 14.02 8.67 -4.43
N ASN A 188 14.62 9.82 -4.19
CA ASN A 188 15.92 10.15 -4.75
C ASN A 188 17.02 10.48 -3.72
N TYR A 189 16.69 10.81 -2.46
CA TYR A 189 17.69 11.26 -1.49
C TYR A 189 18.83 10.26 -1.22
N LYS A 190 18.58 8.95 -1.40
CA LYS A 190 19.60 7.90 -1.24
C LYS A 190 20.44 7.66 -2.50
N LYS A 191 20.05 8.23 -3.66
CA LYS A 191 20.69 8.01 -4.95
C LYS A 191 21.78 9.02 -5.25
N VAL A 192 21.80 10.13 -4.52
CA VAL A 192 22.71 11.26 -4.71
C VAL A 192 23.50 11.53 -3.44
N LYS A 193 24.68 12.12 -3.59
CA LYS A 193 25.57 12.41 -2.46
C LYS A 193 25.62 13.89 -2.10
N THR A 194 25.24 14.77 -3.04
CA THR A 194 25.28 16.22 -2.85
C THR A 194 23.94 16.86 -3.18
N VAL A 195 23.73 18.08 -2.67
CA VAL A 195 22.53 18.88 -2.96
C VAL A 195 22.50 19.30 -4.43
N GLU A 196 23.67 19.55 -5.02
CA GLU A 196 23.81 19.90 -6.43
C GLU A 196 23.38 18.76 -7.35
N GLU A 197 23.84 17.53 -7.09
CA GLU A 197 23.36 16.34 -7.80
C GLU A 197 21.87 16.16 -7.65
N PHE A 198 21.32 16.45 -6.46
CA PHE A 198 19.90 16.34 -6.19
C PHE A 198 19.08 17.38 -6.98
N ALA A 199 19.54 18.62 -7.02
CA ALA A 199 18.92 19.70 -7.80
C ALA A 199 18.93 19.39 -9.30
N GLN A 200 20.08 18.94 -9.84
CA GLN A 200 20.20 18.53 -11.25
C GLN A 200 19.22 17.37 -11.59
N LEU A 201 19.09 16.40 -10.70
CA LEU A 201 18.15 15.29 -10.89
C LEU A 201 16.68 15.76 -10.90
N GLY A 202 16.37 16.84 -10.18
CA GLY A 202 15.05 17.48 -10.13
C GLY A 202 14.79 18.50 -11.22
N GLY A 203 15.79 18.78 -12.09
CA GLY A 203 15.66 19.76 -13.16
C GLY A 203 15.81 21.23 -12.69
N TYR A 204 16.51 21.46 -11.56
CA TYR A 204 16.82 22.77 -10.99
C TYR A 204 18.28 23.15 -11.19
#